data_34407050c7e11fff17ac36350bf2657b
#
_entry.id   34407050c7e11fff17ac36350bf2657b
#
_cell.length_a   1.000
_cell.length_b   1.000
_cell.length_c   1.000
_cell.angle_alpha   90.00
_cell.angle_beta   90.00
_cell.angle_gamma   90.00
#
_symmetry.space_group_name_H-M   'P 1'
#
loop_
_entity.id
_entity.type
_entity.pdbx_description
1 polymer ?
#
loop_
_entity_poly.entity_id
_entity_poly.type
_entity_poly.pdbx_seq_one_letter_code
_entity_poly.pdbx_strand_id
1 'polypeptide(L)'
;MNTRKIILTLMVVLLGISAKAQLFTVTDSVLLFSPGDAGSKYYRIPALCTTAEGTVIAAADKRWTNGGDLPNNIDVVTRRSTDGGHTWENAITVDGEGTDIGSGDPALVYDSKRRTVLCIFTHGNGLWQSTPDNNGHIMVAKSTDDGRSWSRPVDINAQLYAGKDNWVTSFAGSGHAVQLRSGRLMFVIQVRTNLNNPYAPLSCYACFSDDGGDTWQTSLNAADTNGDEAKIVELSDGTLMMSIRVRNAGYHRKFSYSHDGGLTWSTPVAHQQIIEPACNGDVISYTRKGKRPVLLHTVPFHASVRCNVSLLASYNDGATWPLRQSIVPTGSGYSSITQLADGSIGCLVECDSPKGYKL
;
A
#
# COMPACT_ATOMS: atom_id res chain seq x y z
N MET A 1 -3.88 25.31 -79.63
CA MET A 1 -3.81 24.06 -78.87
C MET A 1 -3.27 24.34 -77.49
N ASN A 2 -4.17 24.39 -76.47
CA ASN A 2 -3.79 24.69 -75.08
C ASN A 2 -3.67 23.39 -74.27
N THR A 3 -2.44 23.04 -73.93
CA THR A 3 -2.14 21.90 -73.05
C THR A 3 -2.29 22.34 -71.64
N ARG A 4 -3.38 21.90 -70.97
CA ARG A 4 -3.56 22.05 -69.52
C ARG A 4 -2.66 21.04 -68.82
N LYS A 5 -1.73 21.53 -68.00
CA LYS A 5 -0.96 20.72 -67.05
C LYS A 5 -1.85 20.44 -65.79
N ILE A 6 -2.14 19.17 -65.53
CA ILE A 6 -2.80 18.72 -64.29
C ILE A 6 -1.71 18.53 -63.31
N ILE A 7 -1.74 19.34 -62.21
CA ILE A 7 -0.88 19.18 -61.04
C ILE A 7 -1.61 18.25 -60.07
N LEU A 8 -1.11 17.02 -59.91
CA LEU A 8 -1.59 16.06 -58.95
C LEU A 8 -0.91 16.33 -57.60
N THR A 9 -1.66 16.94 -56.66
CA THR A 9 -1.16 17.16 -55.28
C THR A 9 -1.31 15.87 -54.53
N LEU A 10 -0.19 15.20 -54.25
CA LEU A 10 -0.13 14.00 -53.41
C LEU A 10 -0.24 14.42 -51.94
N MET A 11 -1.42 14.22 -51.34
CA MET A 11 -1.62 14.46 -49.92
C MET A 11 -1.09 13.25 -49.14
N VAL A 12 0.13 13.36 -48.58
CA VAL A 12 0.69 12.34 -47.70
C VAL A 12 0.02 12.48 -46.34
N VAL A 13 -0.95 11.63 -46.05
CA VAL A 13 -1.50 11.47 -44.67
C VAL A 13 -0.48 10.70 -43.88
N LEU A 14 0.33 11.38 -43.08
CA LEU A 14 1.14 10.79 -42.05
C LEU A 14 0.19 10.30 -40.93
N LEU A 15 -0.21 9.04 -41.01
CA LEU A 15 -0.77 8.32 -39.88
C LEU A 15 0.35 8.17 -38.83
N GLY A 16 0.38 9.09 -37.89
CA GLY A 16 1.22 8.98 -36.69
C GLY A 16 0.78 7.77 -35.90
N ILE A 17 1.44 6.63 -36.08
CA ILE A 17 1.36 5.53 -35.15
C ILE A 17 2.04 6.03 -33.86
N SER A 18 1.23 6.54 -32.95
CA SER A 18 1.68 6.82 -31.57
C SER A 18 2.02 5.48 -30.94
N ALA A 19 3.26 5.05 -31.05
CA ALA A 19 3.79 4.00 -30.21
C ALA A 19 3.62 4.49 -28.76
N LYS A 20 2.68 3.92 -28.02
CA LYS A 20 2.59 4.16 -26.57
C LYS A 20 3.93 3.73 -26.00
N ALA A 21 4.71 4.70 -25.53
CA ALA A 21 5.98 4.42 -24.89
C ALA A 21 5.68 3.45 -23.72
N GLN A 22 6.27 2.27 -23.75
CA GLN A 22 6.20 1.33 -22.65
C GLN A 22 6.97 1.95 -21.49
N LEU A 23 6.28 2.20 -20.38
CA LEU A 23 6.85 2.84 -19.19
C LEU A 23 7.90 1.98 -18.50
N PHE A 24 7.58 0.70 -18.38
CA PHE A 24 8.39 -0.28 -17.69
C PHE A 24 8.36 -1.59 -18.46
N THR A 25 9.42 -2.36 -18.37
CA THR A 25 9.47 -3.75 -18.84
C THR A 25 9.33 -4.64 -17.61
N VAL A 26 8.36 -5.55 -17.62
CA VAL A 26 8.34 -6.64 -16.64
C VAL A 26 9.44 -7.61 -17.05
N THR A 27 10.46 -7.73 -16.22
CA THR A 27 11.66 -8.54 -16.52
C THR A 27 11.57 -9.94 -15.94
N ASP A 28 10.90 -10.07 -14.78
CA ASP A 28 10.77 -11.33 -14.07
C ASP A 28 9.50 -11.34 -13.22
N SER A 29 9.02 -12.54 -12.86
CA SER A 29 7.92 -12.72 -11.92
C SER A 29 8.10 -14.02 -11.14
N VAL A 30 7.96 -13.94 -9.83
CA VAL A 30 8.10 -15.05 -8.90
C VAL A 30 6.80 -15.23 -8.12
N LEU A 31 6.32 -16.46 -7.99
CA LEU A 31 5.22 -16.80 -7.10
C LEU A 31 5.78 -16.91 -5.67
N LEU A 32 5.43 -15.95 -4.82
CA LEU A 32 6.02 -15.82 -3.49
C LEU A 32 5.21 -16.54 -2.41
N PHE A 33 3.89 -16.41 -2.45
CA PHE A 33 2.97 -17.05 -1.51
C PHE A 33 1.81 -17.69 -2.28
N SER A 34 1.54 -18.95 -2.03
CA SER A 34 0.49 -19.71 -2.71
C SER A 34 -0.44 -20.41 -1.73
N PRO A 35 -1.74 -20.45 -2.01
CA PRO A 35 -2.67 -21.28 -1.25
C PRO A 35 -2.17 -22.74 -1.16
N GLY A 36 -2.03 -23.24 0.06
CA GLY A 36 -1.48 -24.56 0.38
C GLY A 36 -0.06 -24.53 0.91
N ASP A 37 0.71 -23.46 0.69
CA ASP A 37 2.06 -23.33 1.23
C ASP A 37 2.04 -23.33 2.76
N ALA A 38 2.96 -24.09 3.37
CA ALA A 38 3.10 -24.21 4.83
C ALA A 38 1.77 -24.47 5.57
N GLY A 39 0.83 -25.19 4.93
CA GLY A 39 -0.47 -25.56 5.50
C GLY A 39 -1.55 -24.49 5.46
N SER A 40 -1.25 -23.28 4.98
CA SER A 40 -2.22 -22.20 4.83
C SER A 40 -3.21 -22.47 3.69
N LYS A 41 -4.48 -22.10 3.88
CA LYS A 41 -5.44 -22.16 2.78
C LYS A 41 -5.41 -20.93 1.88
N TYR A 42 -4.99 -19.77 2.41
CA TYR A 42 -4.98 -18.50 1.68
C TYR A 42 -3.79 -17.64 2.10
N TYR A 43 -3.32 -16.83 1.16
CA TYR A 43 -2.43 -15.71 1.42
C TYR A 43 -3.04 -14.44 0.86
N ARG A 44 -2.98 -13.34 1.64
CA ARG A 44 -3.52 -12.05 1.24
C ARG A 44 -2.65 -10.91 1.78
N ILE A 45 -3.01 -9.70 1.41
CA ILE A 45 -2.53 -8.43 2.00
C ILE A 45 -1.02 -8.28 1.83
N PRO A 46 -0.56 -7.97 0.62
CA PRO A 46 0.86 -7.80 0.32
C PRO A 46 1.45 -6.54 0.95
N ALA A 47 2.66 -6.65 1.50
CA ALA A 47 3.50 -5.52 1.88
C ALA A 47 4.94 -5.74 1.40
N LEU A 48 5.61 -4.68 0.97
CA LEU A 48 7.01 -4.70 0.53
C LEU A 48 7.80 -3.53 1.12
N CYS A 49 9.05 -3.78 1.47
CA CYS A 49 10.05 -2.72 1.65
C CYS A 49 11.43 -3.20 1.19
N THR A 50 12.31 -2.24 0.90
CA THR A 50 13.72 -2.50 0.57
C THR A 50 14.60 -1.80 1.59
N THR A 51 15.58 -2.51 2.14
CA THR A 51 16.54 -1.96 3.11
C THR A 51 17.73 -1.30 2.42
N ALA A 52 18.56 -0.59 3.18
CA ALA A 52 19.77 0.04 2.64
C ALA A 52 20.82 -1.00 2.17
N GLU A 53 20.76 -2.21 2.67
CA GLU A 53 21.58 -3.34 2.23
C GLU A 53 21.11 -3.94 0.90
N GLY A 54 19.97 -3.50 0.40
CA GLY A 54 19.33 -4.02 -0.81
C GLY A 54 18.47 -5.26 -0.57
N THR A 55 18.30 -5.68 0.68
CA THR A 55 17.37 -6.76 1.01
C THR A 55 15.93 -6.32 0.76
N VAL A 56 15.18 -7.13 0.04
CA VAL A 56 13.74 -6.96 -0.14
C VAL A 56 13.01 -7.82 0.88
N ILE A 57 12.11 -7.20 1.63
CA ILE A 57 11.27 -7.89 2.62
C ILE A 57 9.84 -7.80 2.15
N ALA A 58 9.20 -8.96 2.01
CA ALA A 58 7.80 -9.11 1.69
C ALA A 58 7.04 -9.61 2.92
N ALA A 59 5.87 -9.04 3.21
CA ALA A 59 4.96 -9.55 4.21
C ALA A 59 3.60 -9.88 3.61
N ALA A 60 2.87 -10.78 4.28
CA ALA A 60 1.50 -11.15 3.92
C ALA A 60 0.75 -11.72 5.13
N ASP A 61 -0.57 -11.71 5.04
CA ASP A 61 -1.46 -12.54 5.87
C ASP A 61 -1.35 -13.99 5.42
N LYS A 62 -0.98 -14.87 6.32
CA LYS A 62 -1.14 -16.32 6.17
C LYS A 62 -2.44 -16.74 6.84
N ARG A 63 -3.47 -17.03 6.05
CA ARG A 63 -4.82 -17.35 6.51
C ARG A 63 -5.04 -18.86 6.54
N TRP A 64 -5.13 -19.43 7.73
CA TRP A 64 -5.09 -20.88 7.93
C TRP A 64 -6.32 -21.61 7.45
N THR A 65 -7.53 -21.08 7.68
CA THR A 65 -8.77 -21.83 7.56
C THR A 65 -9.68 -21.34 6.44
N ASN A 66 -9.79 -20.02 6.27
CA ASN A 66 -10.65 -19.38 5.27
C ASN A 66 -10.06 -18.04 4.83
N GLY A 67 -10.67 -17.40 3.83
CA GLY A 67 -10.19 -16.12 3.28
C GLY A 67 -10.71 -14.87 4.01
N GLY A 68 -11.44 -15.02 5.13
CA GLY A 68 -12.00 -13.90 5.90
C GLY A 68 -10.93 -13.07 6.61
N ASP A 69 -11.29 -11.83 6.93
CA ASP A 69 -10.48 -10.90 7.71
C ASP A 69 -10.59 -11.21 9.21
N LEU A 70 -9.88 -10.44 10.05
CA LEU A 70 -9.94 -10.54 11.51
C LEU A 70 -11.38 -10.29 12.04
N PRO A 71 -11.79 -10.98 13.14
CA PRO A 71 -11.07 -12.01 13.88
C PRO A 71 -11.07 -13.33 13.11
N ASN A 72 -9.90 -13.92 12.96
CA ASN A 72 -9.73 -15.17 12.23
C ASN A 72 -8.35 -15.74 12.56
N ASN A 73 -8.14 -17.02 12.26
CA ASN A 73 -6.82 -17.64 12.36
C ASN A 73 -5.94 -17.15 11.22
N ILE A 74 -5.19 -16.08 11.49
CA ILE A 74 -4.28 -15.39 10.56
C ILE A 74 -2.95 -15.13 11.24
N ASP A 75 -1.85 -15.47 10.56
CA ASP A 75 -0.51 -15.05 10.96
C ASP A 75 0.00 -13.96 10.02
N VAL A 76 0.71 -12.98 10.55
CA VAL A 76 1.57 -12.11 9.76
C VAL A 76 2.89 -12.83 9.53
N VAL A 77 3.22 -13.07 8.26
CA VAL A 77 4.47 -13.74 7.87
C VAL A 77 5.30 -12.84 6.97
N THR A 78 6.63 -13.04 7.03
CA THR A 78 7.57 -12.33 6.16
C THR A 78 8.49 -13.30 5.43
N ARG A 79 8.90 -12.92 4.22
CA ARG A 79 10.02 -13.52 3.47
C ARG A 79 11.03 -12.43 3.13
N ARG A 80 12.27 -12.80 2.96
CA ARG A 80 13.34 -11.90 2.55
C ARG A 80 14.09 -12.42 1.34
N SER A 81 14.59 -11.49 0.53
CA SER A 81 15.45 -11.75 -0.62
C SER A 81 16.66 -10.83 -0.56
N THR A 82 17.85 -11.36 -0.82
CA THR A 82 19.11 -10.59 -0.85
C THR A 82 19.65 -10.40 -2.28
N ASP A 83 18.90 -10.80 -3.28
CA ASP A 83 19.28 -10.77 -4.70
C ASP A 83 18.26 -10.00 -5.57
N GLY A 84 17.59 -9.01 -4.99
CA GLY A 84 16.63 -8.16 -5.70
C GLY A 84 15.29 -8.84 -6.01
N GLY A 85 14.94 -9.91 -5.29
CA GLY A 85 13.66 -10.60 -5.44
C GLY A 85 13.71 -11.83 -6.35
N HIS A 86 14.89 -12.23 -6.85
CA HIS A 86 15.01 -13.42 -7.70
C HIS A 86 14.87 -14.72 -6.89
N THR A 87 15.44 -14.77 -5.69
CA THR A 87 15.25 -15.89 -4.76
C THR A 87 14.80 -15.40 -3.39
N TRP A 88 14.06 -16.25 -2.67
CA TRP A 88 13.44 -15.89 -1.41
C TRP A 88 13.68 -16.96 -0.35
N GLU A 89 14.04 -16.53 0.83
CA GLU A 89 14.17 -17.40 1.99
C GLU A 89 12.81 -17.93 2.46
N ASN A 90 12.81 -18.92 3.34
CA ASN A 90 11.59 -19.45 3.92
C ASN A 90 10.84 -18.36 4.71
N ALA A 91 9.53 -18.47 4.74
CA ALA A 91 8.71 -17.57 5.53
C ALA A 91 8.98 -17.75 7.03
N ILE A 92 9.00 -16.63 7.75
CA ILE A 92 9.02 -16.57 9.21
C ILE A 92 7.77 -15.88 9.71
N THR A 93 7.22 -16.35 10.83
CA THR A 93 6.06 -15.71 11.47
C THR A 93 6.53 -14.51 12.29
N VAL A 94 5.87 -13.37 12.09
CA VAL A 94 6.05 -12.16 12.90
C VAL A 94 5.13 -12.20 14.11
N ASP A 95 3.87 -12.60 13.90
CA ASP A 95 2.86 -12.74 14.96
C ASP A 95 1.67 -13.61 14.48
N GLY A 96 0.88 -14.16 15.43
CA GLY A 96 -0.33 -14.94 15.17
C GLY A 96 -0.28 -16.35 15.77
N GLU A 97 0.71 -17.15 15.43
CA GLU A 97 0.98 -18.51 15.97
C GLU A 97 -0.19 -19.50 15.85
N GLY A 98 -1.06 -19.35 14.83
CA GLY A 98 -2.14 -20.29 14.54
C GLY A 98 -3.32 -20.25 15.52
N THR A 99 -3.52 -19.14 16.23
CA THR A 99 -4.66 -18.92 17.13
C THR A 99 -5.89 -18.40 16.42
N ASP A 100 -7.09 -18.60 17.00
CA ASP A 100 -8.36 -18.07 16.46
C ASP A 100 -8.47 -16.54 16.56
N ILE A 101 -7.61 -15.91 17.37
CA ILE A 101 -7.42 -14.47 17.44
C ILE A 101 -6.06 -14.20 16.83
N GLY A 102 -6.06 -13.81 15.56
CA GLY A 102 -4.87 -13.68 14.76
C GLY A 102 -4.39 -12.26 14.56
N SER A 103 -3.42 -12.12 13.66
CA SER A 103 -2.80 -10.88 13.27
C SER A 103 -2.80 -10.74 11.75
N GLY A 104 -3.09 -9.54 11.23
CA GLY A 104 -3.18 -9.30 9.79
C GLY A 104 -2.97 -7.84 9.41
N ASP A 105 -3.13 -7.55 8.13
CA ASP A 105 -2.97 -6.22 7.55
C ASP A 105 -1.56 -5.62 7.75
N PRO A 106 -0.47 -6.34 7.41
CA PRO A 106 0.89 -5.84 7.62
C PRO A 106 1.21 -4.62 6.76
N ALA A 107 1.88 -3.64 7.36
CA ALA A 107 2.55 -2.54 6.69
C ALA A 107 4.04 -2.53 7.05
N LEU A 108 4.90 -2.40 6.05
CA LEU A 108 6.36 -2.41 6.23
C LEU A 108 6.95 -1.02 6.03
N VAL A 109 7.93 -0.66 6.87
CA VAL A 109 8.78 0.51 6.67
C VAL A 109 10.21 0.22 7.14
N TYR A 110 11.18 0.74 6.39
CA TYR A 110 12.59 0.73 6.78
C TYR A 110 12.99 2.09 7.35
N ASP A 111 13.38 2.12 8.62
CA ASP A 111 14.05 3.28 9.23
C ASP A 111 15.53 3.30 8.84
N SER A 112 15.88 4.10 7.87
CA SER A 112 17.22 4.22 7.35
C SER A 112 18.22 4.83 8.36
N LYS A 113 17.71 5.64 9.31
CA LYS A 113 18.55 6.26 10.35
C LYS A 113 18.99 5.24 11.41
N ARG A 114 18.11 4.29 11.74
CA ARG A 114 18.37 3.25 12.76
C ARG A 114 18.67 1.89 12.17
N ARG A 115 18.59 1.74 10.83
CA ARG A 115 18.76 0.49 10.10
C ARG A 115 17.84 -0.61 10.63
N THR A 116 16.60 -0.25 10.87
CA THR A 116 15.58 -1.10 11.48
C THR A 116 14.38 -1.20 10.55
N VAL A 117 13.89 -2.42 10.34
CA VAL A 117 12.61 -2.64 9.66
C VAL A 117 11.50 -2.71 10.71
N LEU A 118 10.41 -1.99 10.47
CA LEU A 118 9.20 -2.10 11.28
C LEU A 118 8.12 -2.83 10.48
N CYS A 119 7.46 -3.78 11.11
CA CYS A 119 6.22 -4.40 10.66
C CYS A 119 5.10 -3.93 11.57
N ILE A 120 4.16 -3.18 11.02
CA ILE A 120 3.00 -2.62 11.71
C ILE A 120 1.79 -3.41 11.26
N PHE A 121 0.96 -3.89 12.16
CA PHE A 121 -0.18 -4.74 11.80
C PHE A 121 -1.31 -4.65 12.81
N THR A 122 -2.45 -5.22 12.46
CA THR A 122 -3.62 -5.33 13.35
C THR A 122 -3.63 -6.69 14.02
N HIS A 123 -3.89 -6.74 15.31
CA HIS A 123 -4.11 -7.96 16.08
C HIS A 123 -5.51 -7.95 16.70
N GLY A 124 -6.14 -9.13 16.82
CA GLY A 124 -7.32 -9.31 17.64
C GLY A 124 -8.65 -9.21 16.90
N ASN A 125 -9.58 -8.43 17.42
CA ASN A 125 -11.01 -8.58 17.12
C ASN A 125 -11.48 -7.95 15.80
N GLY A 126 -10.61 -7.45 14.96
CA GLY A 126 -10.95 -6.91 13.65
C GLY A 126 -12.00 -5.78 13.67
N LEU A 127 -12.30 -5.25 12.48
CA LEU A 127 -13.09 -4.03 12.34
C LEU A 127 -14.56 -4.19 12.75
N TRP A 128 -15.21 -5.30 12.33
CA TRP A 128 -16.66 -5.43 12.38
C TRP A 128 -17.18 -5.88 13.73
N GLN A 129 -16.44 -6.71 14.44
CA GLN A 129 -16.85 -7.36 15.69
C GLN A 129 -16.33 -6.64 16.92
N SER A 130 -15.50 -5.62 16.75
CA SER A 130 -14.92 -4.86 17.86
C SER A 130 -15.96 -4.05 18.63
N THR A 131 -15.73 -3.97 19.93
CA THR A 131 -16.38 -3.06 20.88
C THR A 131 -15.31 -2.21 21.57
N PRO A 132 -15.63 -1.13 22.29
CA PRO A 132 -14.62 -0.36 23.03
C PRO A 132 -13.79 -1.20 24.03
N ASP A 133 -14.41 -2.21 24.64
CA ASP A 133 -13.77 -3.07 25.65
C ASP A 133 -13.06 -4.30 25.06
N ASN A 134 -13.30 -4.60 23.76
CA ASN A 134 -12.70 -5.72 23.04
C ASN A 134 -12.52 -5.35 21.57
N ASN A 135 -11.47 -4.62 21.27
CA ASN A 135 -11.20 -4.06 19.95
C ASN A 135 -9.96 -4.68 19.30
N GLY A 136 -9.70 -4.24 18.06
CA GLY A 136 -8.44 -4.51 17.39
C GLY A 136 -7.30 -3.66 17.96
N HIS A 137 -6.10 -4.23 17.99
CA HIS A 137 -4.88 -3.61 18.49
C HIS A 137 -3.92 -3.35 17.34
N ILE A 138 -3.32 -2.17 17.30
CA ILE A 138 -2.22 -1.87 16.39
C ILE A 138 -0.92 -2.29 17.06
N MET A 139 -0.24 -3.22 16.40
CA MET A 139 0.99 -3.82 16.89
C MET A 139 2.17 -3.38 16.04
N VAL A 140 3.34 -3.29 16.65
CA VAL A 140 4.62 -2.98 15.99
C VAL A 140 5.66 -4.01 16.40
N ALA A 141 6.20 -4.74 15.42
CA ALA A 141 7.39 -5.57 15.57
C ALA A 141 8.58 -4.92 14.84
N LYS A 142 9.78 -5.05 15.39
CA LYS A 142 11.01 -4.49 14.82
C LYS A 142 12.01 -5.59 14.49
N SER A 143 12.71 -5.41 13.37
CA SER A 143 13.86 -6.22 12.98
C SER A 143 15.09 -5.33 12.85
N THR A 144 16.15 -5.64 13.59
CA THR A 144 17.45 -4.94 13.56
C THR A 144 18.52 -5.74 12.82
N ASP A 145 18.14 -6.89 12.26
CA ASP A 145 19.01 -7.83 11.57
C ASP A 145 18.60 -8.08 10.12
N ASP A 146 18.00 -7.04 9.51
CA ASP A 146 17.65 -7.03 8.09
C ASP A 146 16.54 -8.05 7.75
N GLY A 147 15.57 -8.20 8.63
CA GLY A 147 14.41 -9.08 8.45
C GLY A 147 14.65 -10.56 8.75
N ARG A 148 15.81 -10.93 9.36
CA ARG A 148 16.09 -12.32 9.75
C ARG A 148 15.32 -12.77 10.97
N SER A 149 15.09 -11.85 11.89
CA SER A 149 14.27 -12.10 13.08
C SER A 149 13.47 -10.84 13.44
N TRP A 150 12.42 -11.04 14.23
CA TRP A 150 11.53 -9.97 14.67
C TRP A 150 11.45 -9.93 16.19
N SER A 151 11.36 -8.74 16.76
CA SER A 151 11.08 -8.55 18.17
C SER A 151 9.67 -9.06 18.50
N ARG A 152 9.43 -9.32 19.78
CA ARG A 152 8.04 -9.44 20.26
C ARG A 152 7.27 -8.16 19.88
N PRO A 153 6.04 -8.27 19.34
CA PRO A 153 5.22 -7.12 18.99
C PRO A 153 4.84 -6.28 20.22
N VAL A 154 4.78 -4.98 20.03
CA VAL A 154 4.35 -4.01 21.06
C VAL A 154 3.01 -3.42 20.64
N ASP A 155 2.05 -3.46 21.56
CA ASP A 155 0.75 -2.78 21.41
C ASP A 155 0.91 -1.28 21.59
N ILE A 156 0.48 -0.50 20.58
CA ILE A 156 0.56 0.96 20.59
C ILE A 156 -0.80 1.66 20.69
N ASN A 157 -1.90 0.92 20.87
CA ASN A 157 -3.26 1.48 20.94
C ASN A 157 -3.39 2.59 21.99
N ALA A 158 -2.84 2.40 23.20
CA ALA A 158 -2.92 3.42 24.24
C ALA A 158 -2.31 4.77 23.82
N GLN A 159 -1.29 4.74 22.98
CA GLN A 159 -0.66 5.94 22.46
C GLN A 159 -1.51 6.57 21.34
N LEU A 160 -2.03 5.76 20.40
CA LEU A 160 -2.81 6.23 19.26
C LEU A 160 -4.19 6.76 19.70
N TYR A 161 -4.78 6.17 20.73
CA TYR A 161 -6.13 6.51 21.21
C TYR A 161 -6.15 7.60 22.26
N ALA A 162 -5.00 8.14 22.63
CA ALA A 162 -4.92 9.21 23.64
C ALA A 162 -5.79 10.41 23.24
N GLY A 163 -6.81 10.74 24.08
CA GLY A 163 -7.78 11.82 23.80
C GLY A 163 -8.77 11.53 22.66
N LYS A 164 -9.01 10.26 22.36
CA LYS A 164 -9.91 9.80 21.28
C LYS A 164 -11.05 8.93 21.84
N ASP A 165 -11.83 9.46 22.76
CA ASP A 165 -12.85 8.72 23.52
C ASP A 165 -13.96 8.09 22.65
N ASN A 166 -14.16 8.58 21.43
CA ASN A 166 -15.16 8.05 20.52
C ASN A 166 -14.62 6.97 19.54
N TRP A 167 -13.36 6.56 19.65
CA TRP A 167 -12.82 5.51 18.81
C TRP A 167 -13.21 4.14 19.32
N VAL A 168 -13.92 3.37 18.49
CA VAL A 168 -14.33 2.00 18.82
C VAL A 168 -13.22 1.01 18.51
N THR A 169 -12.65 1.13 17.32
CA THR A 169 -11.57 0.27 16.85
C THR A 169 -10.83 0.92 15.67
N SER A 170 -9.63 0.45 15.39
CA SER A 170 -8.91 0.79 14.18
C SER A 170 -8.19 -0.43 13.61
N PHE A 171 -7.79 -0.34 12.35
CA PHE A 171 -6.88 -1.29 11.72
C PHE A 171 -5.81 -0.57 10.91
N ALA A 172 -4.66 -1.22 10.70
CA ALA A 172 -3.54 -0.66 9.96
C ALA A 172 -3.82 -0.62 8.45
N GLY A 173 -3.46 0.47 7.79
CA GLY A 173 -3.47 0.58 6.34
C GLY A 173 -2.34 -0.24 5.73
N SER A 174 -2.62 -1.51 5.47
CA SER A 174 -1.67 -2.53 5.02
C SER A 174 -0.85 -2.15 3.78
N GLY A 175 0.32 -2.72 3.62
CA GLY A 175 1.22 -2.57 2.48
C GLY A 175 2.45 -1.72 2.80
N HIS A 176 2.49 -0.48 2.39
CA HIS A 176 3.63 0.42 2.57
C HIS A 176 3.36 1.45 3.66
N ALA A 177 4.29 1.57 4.62
CA ALA A 177 4.45 2.72 5.49
C ALA A 177 5.68 3.51 5.05
N VAL A 178 5.82 4.80 5.40
CA VAL A 178 6.83 5.68 4.84
C VAL A 178 7.74 6.27 5.89
N GLN A 179 9.04 6.39 5.55
CA GLN A 179 9.95 7.28 6.24
C GLN A 179 10.08 8.59 5.45
N LEU A 180 9.77 9.72 6.07
CA LEU A 180 9.96 11.04 5.48
C LEU A 180 11.45 11.43 5.44
N ARG A 181 11.80 12.40 4.62
CA ARG A 181 13.17 12.97 4.56
C ARG A 181 13.64 13.53 5.91
N SER A 182 12.74 13.99 6.77
CA SER A 182 13.03 14.36 8.15
C SER A 182 13.50 13.18 9.01
N GLY A 183 13.10 11.96 8.63
CA GLY A 183 13.26 10.72 9.37
C GLY A 183 12.04 10.29 10.17
N ARG A 184 10.96 11.09 10.16
CA ARG A 184 9.66 10.71 10.72
C ARG A 184 9.16 9.46 10.01
N LEU A 185 8.71 8.47 10.79
CA LEU A 185 8.01 7.29 10.28
C LEU A 185 6.52 7.57 10.28
N MET A 186 5.81 7.14 9.24
CA MET A 186 4.37 7.35 9.15
C MET A 186 3.65 6.15 8.55
N PHE A 187 2.45 5.89 9.05
CA PHE A 187 1.47 4.96 8.46
C PHE A 187 0.07 5.51 8.65
N VAL A 188 -0.94 4.83 8.12
CA VAL A 188 -2.34 5.25 8.23
C VAL A 188 -3.12 4.19 8.98
N ILE A 189 -4.06 4.62 9.81
CA ILE A 189 -5.10 3.76 10.39
C ILE A 189 -6.47 4.18 9.90
N GLN A 190 -7.34 3.20 9.75
CA GLN A 190 -8.76 3.40 9.49
C GLN A 190 -9.51 3.18 10.80
N VAL A 191 -10.26 4.20 11.21
CA VAL A 191 -10.91 4.25 12.52
C VAL A 191 -12.42 4.15 12.35
N ARG A 192 -13.04 3.26 13.09
CA ARG A 192 -14.49 3.20 13.29
C ARG A 192 -14.85 3.95 14.57
N THR A 193 -15.73 4.93 14.44
CA THR A 193 -16.24 5.72 15.58
C THR A 193 -17.69 5.40 15.94
N ASN A 194 -18.42 4.71 15.06
CA ASN A 194 -19.82 4.36 15.31
C ASN A 194 -19.92 2.97 15.94
N LEU A 195 -20.30 2.93 17.23
CA LEU A 195 -20.48 1.69 17.95
C LEU A 195 -21.69 0.86 17.43
N ASN A 196 -22.78 1.54 17.09
CA ASN A 196 -24.07 0.91 16.74
C ASN A 196 -24.16 0.48 15.27
N ASN A 197 -23.28 0.98 14.40
CA ASN A 197 -23.23 0.61 12.99
C ASN A 197 -21.80 0.23 12.58
N PRO A 198 -21.45 -1.06 12.56
CA PRO A 198 -20.12 -1.50 12.14
C PRO A 198 -19.82 -1.20 10.67
N TYR A 199 -20.84 -0.92 9.85
CA TYR A 199 -20.69 -0.58 8.44
C TYR A 199 -20.66 0.94 8.18
N ALA A 200 -20.63 1.76 9.24
CA ALA A 200 -20.49 3.21 9.10
C ALA A 200 -19.19 3.58 8.36
N PRO A 201 -19.13 4.77 7.77
CA PRO A 201 -17.90 5.29 7.18
C PRO A 201 -16.74 5.25 8.15
N LEU A 202 -15.54 4.99 7.62
CA LEU A 202 -14.30 4.99 8.39
C LEU A 202 -13.58 6.33 8.25
N SER A 203 -12.87 6.72 9.29
CA SER A 203 -12.02 7.90 9.29
C SER A 203 -10.55 7.50 9.13
N CYS A 204 -9.85 8.12 8.18
CA CYS A 204 -8.43 7.88 7.94
C CYS A 204 -7.58 8.85 8.76
N TYR A 205 -6.78 8.34 9.68
CA TYR A 205 -5.83 9.14 10.47
C TYR A 205 -4.39 8.74 10.14
N ALA A 206 -3.52 9.74 10.01
CA ALA A 206 -2.10 9.50 9.94
C ALA A 206 -1.55 9.23 11.34
N CYS A 207 -0.68 8.24 11.45
CA CYS A 207 0.11 7.94 12.64
C CYS A 207 1.57 8.23 12.35
N PHE A 208 2.30 8.79 13.31
CA PHE A 208 3.70 9.15 13.12
C PHE A 208 4.55 8.94 14.36
N SER A 209 5.83 8.69 14.13
CA SER A 209 6.88 8.55 15.15
C SER A 209 8.13 9.31 14.73
N ASP A 210 8.73 10.05 15.65
CA ASP A 210 9.97 10.78 15.45
C ASP A 210 11.20 10.09 16.11
N ASP A 211 10.98 9.00 16.81
CA ASP A 211 11.98 8.29 17.62
C ASP A 211 12.26 6.84 17.14
N GLY A 212 11.83 6.50 15.90
CA GLY A 212 12.05 5.17 15.31
C GLY A 212 11.02 4.14 15.76
N GLY A 213 9.81 4.59 16.06
CA GLY A 213 8.70 3.73 16.42
C GLY A 213 8.72 3.30 17.90
N ASP A 214 9.37 4.06 18.76
CA ASP A 214 9.29 3.86 20.23
C ASP A 214 8.04 4.54 20.79
N THR A 215 7.73 5.76 20.30
CA THR A 215 6.47 6.44 20.60
C THR A 215 5.73 6.85 19.33
N TRP A 216 4.39 6.87 19.43
CA TRP A 216 3.51 7.17 18.32
C TRP A 216 2.45 8.20 18.68
N GLN A 217 2.08 9.00 17.69
CA GLN A 217 1.02 9.99 17.76
C GLN A 217 0.13 9.89 16.54
N THR A 218 -1.08 10.46 16.63
CA THR A 218 -2.03 10.56 15.52
C THR A 218 -2.23 12.00 15.08
N SER A 219 -2.59 12.20 13.83
CA SER A 219 -2.98 13.51 13.32
C SER A 219 -4.15 14.11 14.11
N LEU A 220 -4.21 15.43 14.15
CA LEU A 220 -5.23 16.18 14.90
C LEU A 220 -6.64 16.00 14.32
N ASN A 221 -6.71 15.89 12.99
CA ASN A 221 -7.95 15.61 12.26
C ASN A 221 -7.78 14.43 11.31
N ALA A 222 -8.90 13.81 10.94
CA ALA A 222 -8.93 12.81 9.88
C ALA A 222 -8.64 13.45 8.53
N ALA A 223 -7.86 12.76 7.69
CA ALA A 223 -7.66 13.13 6.29
C ALA A 223 -8.90 12.87 5.43
N ASP A 224 -9.73 11.91 5.83
CA ASP A 224 -11.05 11.62 5.28
C ASP A 224 -11.92 10.99 6.36
N THR A 225 -13.19 11.36 6.44
CA THR A 225 -14.20 10.76 7.34
C THR A 225 -15.09 9.72 6.64
N ASN A 226 -14.81 9.45 5.37
CA ASN A 226 -15.49 8.45 4.54
C ASN A 226 -14.49 7.81 3.58
N GLY A 227 -13.38 7.34 4.15
CA GLY A 227 -12.31 6.65 3.43
C GLY A 227 -12.18 5.19 3.86
N ASP A 228 -11.13 4.58 3.38
CA ASP A 228 -10.70 3.23 3.72
C ASP A 228 -9.16 3.20 3.64
N GLU A 229 -8.52 2.04 3.43
CA GLU A 229 -7.06 1.90 3.38
C GLU A 229 -6.37 2.99 2.57
N ALA A 230 -5.36 3.60 3.18
CA ALA A 230 -4.69 4.74 2.59
C ALA A 230 -3.17 4.65 2.73
N LYS A 231 -2.46 5.39 1.89
CA LYS A 231 -1.00 5.48 1.87
C LYS A 231 -0.54 6.92 1.86
N ILE A 232 0.56 7.19 2.53
CA ILE A 232 1.19 8.52 2.55
C ILE A 232 2.44 8.50 1.68
N VAL A 233 2.64 9.58 0.93
CA VAL A 233 3.88 9.84 0.20
C VAL A 233 4.31 11.29 0.40
N GLU A 234 5.63 11.52 0.51
CA GLU A 234 6.20 12.85 0.58
C GLU A 234 6.51 13.36 -0.83
N LEU A 235 5.95 14.51 -1.18
CA LEU A 235 6.11 15.18 -2.45
C LEU A 235 7.46 15.92 -2.55
N SER A 236 7.78 16.42 -3.72
CA SER A 236 9.09 17.06 -3.98
C SER A 236 9.34 18.30 -3.13
N ASP A 237 8.30 19.03 -2.76
CA ASP A 237 8.34 20.25 -1.95
C ASP A 237 8.23 20.01 -0.43
N GLY A 238 8.03 18.77 0.02
CA GLY A 238 7.84 18.40 1.42
C GLY A 238 6.37 18.29 1.85
N THR A 239 5.43 18.67 1.00
CA THR A 239 4.01 18.40 1.22
C THR A 239 3.79 16.89 1.30
N LEU A 240 2.93 16.44 2.20
CA LEU A 240 2.49 15.04 2.24
C LEU A 240 1.19 14.88 1.48
N MET A 241 1.09 13.83 0.69
CA MET A 241 -0.13 13.41 0.01
C MET A 241 -0.59 12.08 0.59
N MET A 242 -1.84 12.01 1.03
CA MET A 242 -2.48 10.75 1.41
C MET A 242 -3.38 10.29 0.26
N SER A 243 -3.08 9.13 -0.30
CA SER A 243 -3.91 8.44 -1.30
C SER A 243 -4.89 7.51 -0.59
N ILE A 244 -6.19 7.79 -0.71
CA ILE A 244 -7.25 7.20 0.10
C ILE A 244 -8.18 6.35 -0.77
N ARG A 245 -8.36 5.07 -0.39
CA ARG A 245 -9.35 4.17 -0.97
C ARG A 245 -10.76 4.68 -0.72
N VAL A 246 -11.60 4.64 -1.74
CA VAL A 246 -13.02 4.97 -1.63
C VAL A 246 -13.82 3.72 -1.27
N ARG A 247 -14.66 3.79 -0.24
CA ARG A 247 -15.44 2.65 0.23
C ARG A 247 -16.79 2.48 -0.48
N ASN A 248 -17.51 3.57 -0.66
CA ASN A 248 -18.92 3.54 -1.05
C ASN A 248 -19.22 4.47 -2.22
N ALA A 249 -18.82 4.15 -3.42
CA ALA A 249 -19.11 4.88 -4.64
C ALA A 249 -18.15 6.04 -4.98
N GLY A 250 -18.02 6.25 -6.24
CA GLY A 250 -17.25 7.33 -6.83
C GLY A 250 -16.17 6.84 -7.77
N TYR A 251 -15.75 5.60 -7.65
CA TYR A 251 -14.79 4.95 -8.55
C TYR A 251 -13.47 5.70 -8.73
N HIS A 252 -13.22 6.75 -7.95
CA HIS A 252 -12.04 7.60 -8.04
C HIS A 252 -11.33 7.67 -6.71
N ARG A 253 -10.02 7.41 -6.72
CA ARG A 253 -9.15 7.59 -5.57
C ARG A 253 -9.23 9.02 -5.06
N LYS A 254 -9.22 9.22 -3.74
CA LYS A 254 -9.18 10.55 -3.14
C LYS A 254 -7.76 10.89 -2.68
N PHE A 255 -7.43 12.18 -2.74
CA PHE A 255 -6.20 12.72 -2.17
C PHE A 255 -6.49 13.79 -1.14
N SER A 256 -5.79 13.72 -0.01
CA SER A 256 -5.73 14.75 1.02
C SER A 256 -4.27 15.16 1.21
N TYR A 257 -4.03 16.39 1.62
CA TYR A 257 -2.69 16.97 1.72
C TYR A 257 -2.43 17.53 3.11
N SER A 258 -1.14 17.43 3.53
CA SER A 258 -0.64 18.03 4.76
C SER A 258 0.61 18.86 4.46
N HIS A 259 0.66 20.08 5.04
CA HIS A 259 1.80 20.99 4.90
C HIS A 259 2.58 21.18 6.22
N ASP A 260 2.23 20.44 7.25
CA ASP A 260 2.78 20.54 8.61
C ASP A 260 3.36 19.21 9.12
N GLY A 261 3.81 18.36 8.19
CA GLY A 261 4.43 17.08 8.52
C GLY A 261 3.45 16.03 9.02
N GLY A 262 2.17 16.10 8.61
CA GLY A 262 1.14 15.12 8.89
C GLY A 262 0.31 15.40 10.14
N LEU A 263 0.47 16.59 10.76
CA LEU A 263 -0.34 16.98 11.94
C LEU A 263 -1.77 17.29 11.56
N THR A 264 -1.97 18.02 10.47
CA THR A 264 -3.31 18.32 9.93
C THR A 264 -3.41 17.98 8.45
N TRP A 265 -4.64 17.68 8.01
CA TRP A 265 -4.93 17.23 6.66
C TRP A 265 -6.06 18.03 6.05
N SER A 266 -5.95 18.32 4.76
CA SER A 266 -6.96 19.02 3.97
C SER A 266 -8.23 18.16 3.76
N THR A 267 -9.33 18.80 3.35
CA THR A 267 -10.48 18.06 2.81
C THR A 267 -10.06 17.23 1.60
N PRO A 268 -10.40 15.93 1.54
CA PRO A 268 -9.99 15.06 0.46
C PRO A 268 -10.74 15.38 -0.84
N VAL A 269 -10.04 15.25 -1.96
CA VAL A 269 -10.59 15.49 -3.31
C VAL A 269 -10.41 14.23 -4.18
N ALA A 270 -11.48 13.84 -4.88
CA ALA A 270 -11.45 12.73 -5.82
C ALA A 270 -10.61 13.06 -7.07
N HIS A 271 -9.65 12.21 -7.40
CA HIS A 271 -8.76 12.42 -8.55
C HIS A 271 -9.28 11.69 -9.78
N GLN A 272 -9.76 12.44 -10.78
CA GLN A 272 -10.49 11.91 -11.94
C GLN A 272 -9.69 10.93 -12.82
N GLN A 273 -8.38 10.94 -12.77
CA GLN A 273 -7.53 10.06 -13.58
C GLN A 273 -7.21 8.71 -12.92
N ILE A 274 -7.56 8.51 -11.63
CA ILE A 274 -7.32 7.24 -10.93
C ILE A 274 -8.64 6.60 -10.57
N ILE A 275 -9.03 5.64 -11.40
CA ILE A 275 -10.23 4.83 -11.20
C ILE A 275 -9.85 3.57 -10.43
N GLU A 276 -10.65 3.20 -9.42
CA GLU A 276 -10.40 2.01 -8.59
C GLU A 276 -11.71 1.38 -8.08
N PRO A 277 -11.76 0.04 -7.91
CA PRO A 277 -12.99 -0.68 -7.54
C PRO A 277 -13.12 -0.87 -6.03
N ALA A 278 -12.96 0.16 -5.21
CA ALA A 278 -12.90 0.04 -3.76
C ALA A 278 -11.84 -1.01 -3.32
N CYS A 279 -10.58 -0.80 -3.72
CA CYS A 279 -9.49 -1.72 -3.44
C CYS A 279 -8.26 -0.98 -2.90
N ASN A 280 -7.46 -1.66 -2.09
CA ASN A 280 -6.16 -1.13 -1.68
C ASN A 280 -5.26 -0.90 -2.90
N GLY A 281 -4.38 0.07 -2.80
CA GLY A 281 -3.36 0.39 -3.77
C GLY A 281 -2.16 1.00 -3.05
N ASP A 282 -1.06 1.19 -3.73
CA ASP A 282 0.14 1.73 -3.15
C ASP A 282 0.65 2.95 -3.91
N VAL A 283 1.38 3.85 -3.22
CA VAL A 283 2.01 5.02 -3.83
C VAL A 283 3.36 5.27 -3.21
N ILE A 284 4.38 5.44 -4.05
CA ILE A 284 5.75 5.76 -3.62
C ILE A 284 6.32 6.95 -4.40
N SER A 285 7.31 7.61 -3.81
CA SER A 285 8.17 8.58 -4.48
C SER A 285 9.38 7.85 -5.04
N TYR A 286 9.37 7.58 -6.34
CA TYR A 286 10.46 6.91 -7.05
C TYR A 286 11.55 7.89 -7.38
N THR A 287 12.77 7.63 -6.91
CA THR A 287 13.91 8.53 -7.05
C THR A 287 14.98 7.96 -7.98
N ARG A 288 15.58 8.83 -8.78
CA ARG A 288 16.74 8.50 -9.61
C ARG A 288 17.80 9.57 -9.45
N LYS A 289 19.05 9.15 -9.37
CA LYS A 289 20.18 10.09 -9.18
C LYS A 289 20.14 11.24 -10.22
N GLY A 290 20.13 12.47 -9.74
CA GLY A 290 20.13 13.68 -10.58
C GLY A 290 18.84 13.94 -11.37
N LYS A 291 17.75 13.26 -11.04
CA LYS A 291 16.41 13.47 -11.64
C LYS A 291 15.39 13.89 -10.57
N ARG A 292 14.39 14.64 -10.99
CA ARG A 292 13.20 14.90 -10.15
C ARG A 292 12.52 13.60 -9.82
N PRO A 293 12.02 13.42 -8.57
CA PRO A 293 11.21 12.26 -8.21
C PRO A 293 9.98 12.11 -9.10
N VAL A 294 9.55 10.87 -9.28
CA VAL A 294 8.33 10.50 -10.00
C VAL A 294 7.42 9.77 -9.01
N LEU A 295 6.17 10.16 -8.88
CA LEU A 295 5.23 9.36 -8.11
C LEU A 295 4.80 8.15 -8.94
N LEU A 296 4.89 6.98 -8.32
CA LEU A 296 4.36 5.73 -8.87
C LEU A 296 3.21 5.27 -8.00
N HIS A 297 2.11 4.89 -8.63
CA HIS A 297 0.90 4.45 -7.94
C HIS A 297 0.39 3.15 -8.55
N THR A 298 0.02 2.17 -7.73
CA THR A 298 -0.63 0.94 -8.19
C THR A 298 -2.06 0.85 -7.66
N VAL A 299 -2.98 0.47 -8.53
CA VAL A 299 -4.37 0.14 -8.20
C VAL A 299 -4.90 -0.90 -9.20
N PRO A 300 -5.90 -1.71 -8.87
CA PRO A 300 -6.74 -2.36 -9.86
C PRO A 300 -7.45 -1.27 -10.66
N PHE A 301 -7.04 -1.07 -11.91
CA PHE A 301 -7.55 0.05 -12.73
C PHE A 301 -8.83 -0.34 -13.45
N HIS A 302 -9.92 -0.42 -12.68
CA HIS A 302 -11.26 -0.75 -13.15
C HIS A 302 -12.30 -0.12 -12.20
N ALA A 303 -13.46 0.26 -12.73
CA ALA A 303 -14.45 1.00 -11.94
C ALA A 303 -15.15 0.15 -10.86
N SER A 304 -15.30 -1.17 -11.04
CA SER A 304 -16.16 -2.00 -10.18
C SER A 304 -15.62 -3.41 -9.91
N VAL A 305 -14.61 -3.86 -10.63
CA VAL A 305 -14.06 -5.22 -10.51
C VAL A 305 -12.59 -5.17 -10.13
N ARG A 306 -12.18 -5.99 -9.18
CA ARG A 306 -10.77 -6.14 -8.81
C ARG A 306 -10.02 -6.92 -9.88
N CYS A 307 -9.53 -6.20 -10.87
CA CYS A 307 -8.72 -6.73 -11.97
C CYS A 307 -7.81 -5.62 -12.51
N ASN A 308 -6.88 -6.01 -13.37
CA ASN A 308 -6.03 -5.08 -14.10
C ASN A 308 -5.23 -4.16 -13.18
N VAL A 309 -4.52 -4.74 -12.18
CA VAL A 309 -3.55 -3.95 -11.40
C VAL A 309 -2.60 -3.28 -12.38
N SER A 310 -2.60 -1.96 -12.34
CA SER A 310 -1.82 -1.10 -13.22
C SER A 310 -0.90 -0.21 -12.42
N LEU A 311 0.29 0.07 -12.97
CA LEU A 311 1.22 1.07 -12.49
C LEU A 311 0.95 2.38 -13.22
N LEU A 312 0.71 3.44 -12.45
CA LEU A 312 0.54 4.81 -12.94
C LEU A 312 1.75 5.63 -12.55
N ALA A 313 2.09 6.64 -13.36
CA ALA A 313 3.18 7.56 -13.06
C ALA A 313 2.76 9.02 -13.18
N SER A 314 3.20 9.84 -12.21
CA SER A 314 3.05 11.28 -12.21
C SER A 314 4.41 11.97 -12.13
N TYR A 315 4.63 12.96 -12.99
CA TYR A 315 5.87 13.77 -13.04
C TYR A 315 5.70 15.16 -12.41
N ASN A 316 4.54 15.45 -11.84
CA ASN A 316 4.17 16.74 -11.27
C ASN A 316 3.47 16.61 -9.91
N ASP A 317 4.05 15.77 -9.04
CA ASP A 317 3.63 15.59 -7.65
C ASP A 317 2.15 15.19 -7.50
N GLY A 318 1.67 14.33 -8.40
CA GLY A 318 0.31 13.80 -8.34
C GLY A 318 -0.77 14.68 -8.97
N ALA A 319 -0.42 15.85 -9.51
CA ALA A 319 -1.39 16.73 -10.16
C ALA A 319 -2.01 16.10 -11.42
N THR A 320 -1.21 15.34 -12.17
CA THR A 320 -1.70 14.52 -13.29
C THR A 320 -0.97 13.17 -13.36
N TRP A 321 -1.66 12.16 -13.90
CA TRP A 321 -1.16 10.78 -14.07
C TRP A 321 -1.25 10.37 -15.55
N PRO A 322 -0.37 10.95 -16.40
CA PRO A 322 -0.45 10.78 -17.84
C PRO A 322 -0.09 9.37 -18.32
N LEU A 323 0.63 8.62 -17.52
CA LEU A 323 1.14 7.31 -17.90
C LEU A 323 0.51 6.21 -17.05
N ARG A 324 0.10 5.13 -17.71
CA ARG A 324 -0.45 3.93 -17.12
C ARG A 324 -0.01 2.72 -17.90
N GLN A 325 0.44 1.69 -17.18
CA GLN A 325 0.77 0.39 -17.73
C GLN A 325 0.15 -0.72 -16.88
N SER A 326 -0.57 -1.65 -17.50
CA SER A 326 -1.06 -2.85 -16.86
C SER A 326 0.10 -3.74 -16.44
N ILE A 327 0.10 -4.20 -15.18
CA ILE A 327 1.05 -5.18 -14.64
C ILE A 327 0.40 -6.56 -14.67
N VAL A 328 -0.83 -6.68 -14.12
CA VAL A 328 -1.61 -7.91 -14.07
C VAL A 328 -2.97 -7.65 -14.71
N PRO A 329 -3.17 -8.01 -15.97
CA PRO A 329 -4.40 -7.68 -16.71
C PRO A 329 -5.63 -8.50 -16.29
N THR A 330 -5.41 -9.61 -15.61
CA THR A 330 -6.47 -10.53 -15.13
C THR A 330 -6.98 -10.11 -13.77
N GLY A 331 -7.78 -10.97 -13.11
CA GLY A 331 -8.24 -10.80 -11.74
C GLY A 331 -7.05 -10.56 -10.80
N SER A 332 -7.07 -9.43 -10.11
CA SER A 332 -5.98 -8.98 -9.26
C SER A 332 -6.51 -7.93 -8.27
N GLY A 333 -5.95 -7.93 -7.07
CA GLY A 333 -6.44 -7.13 -5.95
C GLY A 333 -5.40 -6.17 -5.39
N TYR A 334 -5.05 -6.39 -4.13
CA TYR A 334 -4.11 -5.56 -3.40
C TYR A 334 -2.72 -5.61 -4.01
N SER A 335 -1.99 -4.52 -3.86
CA SER A 335 -0.62 -4.42 -4.34
C SER A 335 0.22 -3.56 -3.42
N SER A 336 1.51 -3.88 -3.34
CA SER A 336 2.53 -3.07 -2.66
C SER A 336 3.75 -2.94 -3.56
N ILE A 337 4.38 -1.77 -3.58
CA ILE A 337 5.53 -1.46 -4.41
C ILE A 337 6.68 -0.90 -3.59
N THR A 338 7.90 -1.20 -4.03
CA THR A 338 9.14 -0.65 -3.45
C THR A 338 10.16 -0.39 -4.54
N GLN A 339 11.03 0.58 -4.31
CA GLN A 339 12.20 0.79 -5.17
C GLN A 339 13.33 -0.15 -4.72
N LEU A 340 13.86 -0.96 -5.65
CA LEU A 340 14.97 -1.87 -5.38
C LEU A 340 16.31 -1.12 -5.42
N ALA A 341 17.36 -1.76 -4.89
CA ALA A 341 18.68 -1.16 -4.79
C ALA A 341 19.33 -0.83 -6.14
N ASP A 342 19.02 -1.58 -7.19
CA ASP A 342 19.48 -1.33 -8.56
C ASP A 342 18.68 -0.22 -9.28
N GLY A 343 17.65 0.32 -8.62
CA GLY A 343 16.75 1.33 -9.16
C GLY A 343 15.57 0.76 -9.93
N SER A 344 15.41 -0.53 -10.03
CA SER A 344 14.20 -1.18 -10.54
C SER A 344 13.06 -1.10 -9.50
N ILE A 345 11.88 -1.61 -9.85
CA ILE A 345 10.69 -1.55 -9.01
C ILE A 345 10.22 -2.97 -8.72
N GLY A 346 10.20 -3.34 -7.44
CA GLY A 346 9.51 -4.53 -6.95
C GLY A 346 8.02 -4.24 -6.77
N CYS A 347 7.16 -5.16 -7.22
CA CYS A 347 5.72 -5.07 -7.06
C CYS A 347 5.17 -6.43 -6.62
N LEU A 348 4.56 -6.49 -5.44
CA LEU A 348 3.86 -7.66 -4.92
C LEU A 348 2.37 -7.46 -5.11
N VAL A 349 1.69 -8.41 -5.78
CA VAL A 349 0.29 -8.26 -6.21
C VAL A 349 -0.52 -9.50 -5.89
N GLU A 350 -1.70 -9.32 -5.32
CA GLU A 350 -2.71 -10.39 -5.25
C GLU A 350 -3.21 -10.71 -6.66
N CYS A 351 -2.97 -11.94 -7.11
CA CYS A 351 -3.46 -12.45 -8.38
C CYS A 351 -4.48 -13.56 -8.14
N ASP A 352 -5.55 -13.59 -8.94
CA ASP A 352 -6.54 -14.66 -8.86
C ASP A 352 -5.92 -16.02 -9.14
N SER A 353 -6.37 -17.01 -8.40
CA SER A 353 -6.10 -18.41 -8.66
C SER A 353 -7.35 -19.26 -8.40
N PRO A 354 -7.43 -20.50 -8.88
CA PRO A 354 -8.59 -21.40 -8.62
C PRO A 354 -8.83 -21.68 -7.12
N LYS A 355 -7.83 -21.37 -6.26
CA LYS A 355 -7.89 -21.60 -4.81
C LYS A 355 -7.94 -20.29 -4.00
N GLY A 356 -8.21 -19.15 -4.63
CA GLY A 356 -8.16 -17.83 -4.02
C GLY A 356 -6.97 -17.00 -4.53
N TYR A 357 -6.62 -15.91 -3.84
CA TYR A 357 -5.48 -15.10 -4.23
C TYR A 357 -4.14 -15.82 -3.98
N LYS A 358 -3.16 -15.51 -4.82
CA LYS A 358 -1.73 -15.79 -4.67
C LYS A 358 -0.93 -14.51 -4.80
N LEU A 359 0.26 -14.46 -4.25
CA LEU A 359 1.17 -13.31 -4.25
C LEU A 359 2.51 -13.64 -4.88
#